data_137f49b8487d641f05313521acb9e5a9
#
_entry.id   137f49b8487d641f05313521acb9e5a9
#
_cell.length_a   1.000
_cell.length_b   1.000
_cell.length_c   1.000
_cell.angle_alpha   90.00
_cell.angle_beta   90.00
_cell.angle_gamma   90.00
#
_symmetry.space_group_name_H-M   'P 1'
#
loop_
_entity.id
_entity.type
_entity.pdbx_description
1 polymer ?
#
loop_
_entity_poly.entity_id
_entity_poly.type
_entity_poly.pdbx_seq_one_letter_code
_entity_poly.pdbx_strand_id
1 'polypeptide(L)'
;MKKIFVVGSALNYADFIKDSVLTSNMSEADIVLFTGGEDVSPSLYKTRRHPTTRCNKERDKAEVSVFKKIKPTQLALGICRGSQFLCVMNGGKLVQNCWNHALRDTHGIIGDNNIEYEITSTHHQMQYPYNLNEGDYHVLFTTSCLRSSGCYEGGNINIETIINKGEPEIVLYHKEGMPKCLAIQGHPEYMRPNAPVVEMLNNLIDETLNSIEK
;
A
#
# COMPACT_ATOMS: atom_id res chain seq x y z
N MET A 1 4.90 20.88 9.23
CA MET A 1 4.88 20.58 7.78
C MET A 1 5.67 19.29 7.58
N LYS A 2 5.04 18.25 7.02
CA LYS A 2 5.63 16.91 6.83
C LYS A 2 6.65 16.93 5.68
N LYS A 3 7.87 16.43 5.89
CA LYS A 3 8.89 16.28 4.84
C LYS A 3 8.72 14.93 4.16
N ILE A 4 8.57 14.91 2.85
CA ILE A 4 8.33 13.69 2.06
C ILE A 4 9.51 13.44 1.13
N PHE A 5 10.11 12.25 1.24
CA PHE A 5 11.06 11.72 0.26
C PHE A 5 10.32 10.73 -0.64
N VAL A 6 10.18 11.07 -1.93
CA VAL A 6 9.54 10.20 -2.92
C VAL A 6 10.58 9.26 -3.53
N VAL A 7 10.33 7.96 -3.47
CA VAL A 7 11.19 6.93 -4.07
C VAL A 7 10.80 6.79 -5.54
N GLY A 8 11.65 7.30 -6.42
CA GLY A 8 11.39 7.38 -7.87
C GLY A 8 11.25 8.83 -8.36
N SER A 9 10.72 9.00 -9.56
CA SER A 9 10.62 10.32 -10.23
C SER A 9 9.21 10.90 -10.28
N ALA A 10 8.19 10.13 -9.88
CA ALA A 10 6.78 10.56 -9.94
C ALA A 10 6.39 11.33 -8.66
N LEU A 11 6.77 12.60 -8.60
CA LEU A 11 6.60 13.44 -7.41
C LEU A 11 5.14 13.77 -7.10
N ASN A 12 4.25 13.75 -8.10
CA ASN A 12 2.82 13.99 -7.97
C ASN A 12 2.08 13.00 -7.05
N TYR A 13 2.69 11.87 -6.74
CA TYR A 13 2.12 10.95 -5.74
C TYR A 13 2.02 11.55 -4.33
N ALA A 14 2.73 12.64 -4.05
CA ALA A 14 2.65 13.35 -2.78
C ALA A 14 1.57 14.45 -2.74
N ASP A 15 0.95 14.79 -3.87
CA ASP A 15 0.07 15.97 -4.01
C ASP A 15 -1.19 15.92 -3.13
N PHE A 16 -1.65 14.72 -2.75
CA PHE A 16 -2.81 14.56 -1.86
C PHE A 16 -2.47 14.79 -0.37
N ILE A 17 -1.18 14.83 0.01
CA ILE A 17 -0.74 14.92 1.40
C ILE A 17 -0.69 16.40 1.82
N LYS A 18 -1.62 16.79 2.68
CA LYS A 18 -1.74 18.17 3.18
C LYS A 18 -0.56 18.54 4.10
N ASP A 19 -0.24 19.81 4.16
CA ASP A 19 0.83 20.36 5.02
C ASP A 19 2.17 19.65 4.86
N SER A 20 2.54 19.40 3.61
CA SER A 20 3.75 18.66 3.26
C SER A 20 4.69 19.44 2.35
N VAL A 21 5.95 19.03 2.29
CA VAL A 21 6.99 19.55 1.42
C VAL A 21 7.89 18.41 0.96
N LEU A 22 8.31 18.44 -0.30
CA LEU A 22 9.26 17.46 -0.82
C LEU A 22 10.67 17.73 -0.30
N THR A 23 11.42 16.66 -0.04
CA THR A 23 12.86 16.71 0.27
C THR A 23 13.63 15.73 -0.61
N SER A 24 14.83 16.10 -1.02
CA SER A 24 15.79 15.20 -1.69
C SER A 24 16.63 14.40 -0.69
N ASN A 25 16.57 14.74 0.60
CA ASN A 25 17.32 14.07 1.66
C ASN A 25 16.44 13.12 2.45
N MET A 26 16.53 11.83 2.16
CA MET A 26 15.74 10.79 2.86
C MET A 26 15.96 10.81 4.38
N SER A 27 17.16 11.17 4.85
CA SER A 27 17.46 11.14 6.30
C SER A 27 16.71 12.20 7.10
N GLU A 28 16.16 13.23 6.44
CA GLU A 28 15.37 14.31 7.03
C GLU A 28 13.87 14.13 6.80
N ALA A 29 13.46 13.12 6.03
CA ALA A 29 12.06 12.89 5.73
C ALA A 29 11.31 12.35 6.95
N ASP A 30 10.07 12.81 7.12
CA ASP A 30 9.11 12.20 8.03
C ASP A 30 8.43 11.00 7.34
N ILE A 31 8.24 11.10 6.01
CA ILE A 31 7.58 10.09 5.18
C ILE A 31 8.51 9.69 4.03
N VAL A 32 8.70 8.37 3.84
CA VAL A 32 9.34 7.80 2.65
C VAL A 32 8.24 7.15 1.80
N LEU A 33 7.93 7.78 0.66
CA LEU A 33 6.80 7.42 -0.20
C LEU A 33 7.23 6.53 -1.38
N PHE A 34 6.69 5.31 -1.46
CA PHE A 34 6.84 4.38 -2.57
C PHE A 34 5.66 4.52 -3.54
N THR A 35 5.96 4.74 -4.82
CA THR A 35 4.96 5.06 -5.84
C THR A 35 4.39 3.81 -6.54
N GLY A 36 3.31 3.99 -7.29
CA GLY A 36 2.73 2.99 -8.19
C GLY A 36 3.66 2.59 -9.35
N GLY A 37 3.17 1.74 -10.24
CA GLY A 37 3.87 1.30 -11.47
C GLY A 37 3.84 -0.20 -11.68
N GLU A 38 4.91 -0.76 -12.30
CA GLU A 38 5.00 -2.18 -12.64
C GLU A 38 4.95 -3.08 -11.40
N ASP A 39 4.55 -4.33 -11.58
CA ASP A 39 4.36 -5.30 -10.50
C ASP A 39 5.63 -5.57 -9.68
N VAL A 40 5.45 -5.94 -8.42
CA VAL A 40 6.54 -6.42 -7.56
C VAL A 40 6.99 -7.81 -7.99
N SER A 41 8.30 -8.05 -8.08
CA SER A 41 8.84 -9.34 -8.49
C SER A 41 8.43 -10.47 -7.54
N PRO A 42 7.81 -11.56 -8.04
CA PRO A 42 7.40 -12.71 -7.24
C PRO A 42 8.54 -13.39 -6.49
N SER A 43 9.78 -13.21 -6.94
CA SER A 43 10.98 -13.70 -6.24
C SER A 43 11.16 -13.07 -4.85
N LEU A 44 10.66 -11.85 -4.61
CA LEU A 44 10.75 -11.19 -3.31
C LEU A 44 9.85 -11.83 -2.26
N TYR A 45 8.72 -12.42 -2.68
CA TYR A 45 7.78 -13.13 -1.80
C TYR A 45 7.73 -14.65 -2.09
N LYS A 46 8.79 -15.17 -2.73
CA LYS A 46 9.10 -16.62 -2.91
C LYS A 46 7.95 -17.40 -3.57
N THR A 47 7.33 -16.82 -4.60
CA THR A 47 6.28 -17.50 -5.37
C THR A 47 6.64 -17.62 -6.85
N ARG A 48 5.96 -18.53 -7.55
CA ARG A 48 6.08 -18.64 -9.01
C ARG A 48 5.42 -17.42 -9.65
N ARG A 49 6.05 -16.90 -10.71
CA ARG A 49 5.52 -15.78 -11.50
C ARG A 49 4.25 -16.19 -12.24
N HIS A 50 3.18 -15.43 -12.08
CA HIS A 50 1.97 -15.56 -12.87
C HIS A 50 2.18 -14.95 -14.29
N PRO A 51 1.52 -15.45 -15.36
CA PRO A 51 1.70 -14.93 -16.71
C PRO A 51 1.37 -13.45 -16.89
N THR A 52 0.45 -12.90 -16.10
CA THR A 52 0.07 -11.47 -16.14
C THR A 52 1.10 -10.55 -15.46
N THR A 53 1.96 -11.08 -14.59
CA THR A 53 2.91 -10.29 -13.82
C THR A 53 3.99 -9.66 -14.70
N ARG A 54 4.14 -8.34 -14.62
CA ARG A 54 5.14 -7.53 -15.33
C ARG A 54 5.97 -6.73 -14.33
N CYS A 55 7.15 -7.23 -13.98
CA CYS A 55 8.00 -6.66 -12.93
C CYS A 55 9.33 -6.12 -13.46
N ASN A 56 9.88 -5.15 -12.75
CA ASN A 56 11.19 -4.55 -13.00
C ASN A 56 12.14 -4.87 -11.82
N LYS A 57 13.04 -5.84 -12.02
CA LYS A 57 13.96 -6.31 -10.98
C LYS A 57 14.95 -5.24 -10.50
N GLU A 58 15.35 -4.33 -11.37
CA GLU A 58 16.31 -3.26 -10.99
C GLU A 58 15.60 -2.23 -10.08
N ARG A 59 14.36 -1.88 -10.40
CA ARG A 59 13.52 -1.07 -9.51
C ARG A 59 13.34 -1.74 -8.16
N ASP A 60 12.99 -3.03 -8.14
CA ASP A 60 12.82 -3.77 -6.89
C ASP A 60 14.08 -3.75 -6.02
N LYS A 61 15.27 -3.98 -6.62
CA LYS A 61 16.53 -3.92 -5.88
C LYS A 61 16.80 -2.53 -5.30
N ALA A 62 16.56 -1.48 -6.08
CA ALA A 62 16.73 -0.10 -5.64
C ALA A 62 15.79 0.21 -4.46
N GLU A 63 14.51 -0.12 -4.57
CA GLU A 63 13.52 0.11 -3.52
C GLU A 63 13.77 -0.71 -2.26
N VAL A 64 14.20 -1.97 -2.38
CA VAL A 64 14.66 -2.79 -1.24
C VAL A 64 15.84 -2.13 -0.53
N SER A 65 16.80 -1.55 -1.29
CA SER A 65 17.92 -0.84 -0.69
C SER A 65 17.50 0.43 0.04
N VAL A 66 16.50 1.15 -0.47
CA VAL A 66 15.90 2.32 0.20
C VAL A 66 15.16 1.89 1.46
N PHE A 67 14.28 0.89 1.36
CA PHE A 67 13.47 0.40 2.48
C PHE A 67 14.32 0.02 3.70
N LYS A 68 15.43 -0.69 3.48
CA LYS A 68 16.36 -1.09 4.55
C LYS A 68 17.04 0.09 5.28
N LYS A 69 16.97 1.29 4.74
CA LYS A 69 17.55 2.50 5.34
C LYS A 69 16.51 3.39 6.04
N ILE A 70 15.23 3.03 5.96
CA ILE A 70 14.16 3.76 6.65
C ILE A 70 14.35 3.57 8.16
N LYS A 71 14.34 4.68 8.88
CA LYS A 71 14.47 4.68 10.34
C LYS A 71 13.14 4.30 10.99
N PRO A 72 13.14 3.71 12.19
CA PRO A 72 11.90 3.47 12.95
C PRO A 72 11.09 4.75 13.23
N THR A 73 11.73 5.92 13.19
CA THR A 73 11.12 7.24 13.39
C THR A 73 10.50 7.83 12.10
N GLN A 74 10.52 7.11 11.00
CA GLN A 74 9.97 7.53 9.71
C GLN A 74 8.79 6.62 9.33
N LEU A 75 7.78 7.18 8.66
CA LEU A 75 6.69 6.42 8.08
C LEU A 75 7.08 5.97 6.65
N ALA A 76 6.98 4.68 6.36
CA ALA A 76 6.95 4.19 4.98
C ALA A 76 5.51 4.25 4.45
N LEU A 77 5.26 5.05 3.42
CA LEU A 77 3.95 5.18 2.77
C LEU A 77 4.01 4.53 1.39
N GLY A 78 3.07 3.67 1.06
CA GLY A 78 3.01 2.99 -0.24
C GLY A 78 1.69 3.21 -0.95
N ILE A 79 1.75 3.59 -2.24
CA ILE A 79 0.58 3.80 -3.11
C ILE A 79 0.57 2.76 -4.22
N CYS A 80 -0.54 2.05 -4.39
CA CYS A 80 -0.77 1.03 -5.42
C CYS A 80 0.34 -0.04 -5.41
N ARG A 81 1.22 -0.08 -6.41
CA ARG A 81 2.39 -0.99 -6.39
C ARG A 81 3.25 -0.76 -5.13
N GLY A 82 3.39 0.48 -4.65
CA GLY A 82 4.11 0.79 -3.41
C GLY A 82 3.50 0.11 -2.19
N SER A 83 2.17 0.00 -2.10
CA SER A 83 1.48 -0.73 -1.04
C SER A 83 1.79 -2.24 -1.07
N GLN A 84 1.79 -2.81 -2.28
CA GLN A 84 2.15 -4.21 -2.51
C GLN A 84 3.61 -4.48 -2.14
N PHE A 85 4.51 -3.55 -2.49
CA PHE A 85 5.92 -3.62 -2.11
C PHE A 85 6.09 -3.61 -0.58
N LEU A 86 5.40 -2.71 0.13
CA LEU A 86 5.44 -2.67 1.60
C LEU A 86 4.87 -3.94 2.24
N CYS A 87 3.80 -4.52 1.67
CA CYS A 87 3.28 -5.82 2.09
C CYS A 87 4.37 -6.90 2.02
N VAL A 88 5.08 -7.00 0.88
CA VAL A 88 6.16 -7.96 0.65
C VAL A 88 7.35 -7.72 1.58
N MET A 89 7.73 -6.46 1.81
CA MET A 89 8.84 -6.11 2.72
C MET A 89 8.54 -6.49 4.18
N ASN A 90 7.28 -6.54 4.57
CA ASN A 90 6.84 -7.04 5.89
C ASN A 90 6.65 -8.57 5.93
N GLY A 91 6.92 -9.29 4.84
CA GLY A 91 6.82 -10.75 4.74
C GLY A 91 5.46 -11.26 4.25
N GLY A 92 4.57 -10.36 3.84
CA GLY A 92 3.30 -10.68 3.22
C GLY A 92 3.46 -11.23 1.80
N LYS A 93 2.36 -11.66 1.22
CA LYS A 93 2.27 -12.15 -0.15
C LYS A 93 1.44 -11.21 -1.02
N LEU A 94 1.35 -11.52 -2.31
CA LEU A 94 0.47 -10.82 -3.24
C LEU A 94 -0.43 -11.81 -3.96
N VAL A 95 -1.68 -11.41 -4.19
CA VAL A 95 -2.49 -11.95 -5.27
C VAL A 95 -1.90 -11.38 -6.56
N GLN A 96 -1.48 -12.24 -7.50
CA GLN A 96 -0.80 -11.77 -8.71
C GLN A 96 -1.77 -11.42 -9.85
N ASN A 97 -3.02 -11.82 -9.74
CA ASN A 97 -4.09 -11.43 -10.65
C ASN A 97 -5.42 -11.46 -9.91
N CYS A 98 -6.06 -10.32 -9.76
CA CYS A 98 -7.41 -10.16 -9.25
C CYS A 98 -8.26 -9.42 -10.28
N TRP A 99 -9.56 -9.71 -10.31
CA TRP A 99 -10.47 -9.17 -11.32
C TRP A 99 -11.22 -7.95 -10.80
N ASN A 100 -11.69 -7.10 -11.71
CA ASN A 100 -12.55 -5.94 -11.41
C ASN A 100 -11.92 -4.85 -10.53
N HIS A 101 -10.60 -4.79 -10.46
CA HIS A 101 -9.85 -3.71 -9.79
C HIS A 101 -9.10 -2.80 -10.77
N ALA A 102 -8.96 -3.17 -12.03
CA ALA A 102 -8.25 -2.40 -13.06
C ALA A 102 -9.21 -1.62 -13.98
N LEU A 103 -10.26 -1.04 -13.43
CA LEU A 103 -11.35 -0.43 -14.22
C LEU A 103 -11.14 1.05 -14.55
N ARG A 104 -10.08 1.67 -14.07
CA ARG A 104 -9.84 3.14 -14.17
C ARG A 104 -11.03 3.96 -13.67
N ASP A 105 -11.71 3.45 -12.67
CA ASP A 105 -12.87 4.02 -12.01
C ASP A 105 -12.66 4.02 -10.50
N THR A 106 -13.66 4.35 -9.72
CA THR A 106 -13.65 4.24 -8.27
C THR A 106 -14.39 2.99 -7.79
N HIS A 107 -14.07 2.59 -6.57
CA HIS A 107 -14.86 1.63 -5.82
C HIS A 107 -14.95 2.00 -4.34
N GLY A 108 -15.98 1.47 -3.68
CA GLY A 108 -16.18 1.66 -2.25
C GLY A 108 -15.17 0.87 -1.42
N ILE A 109 -14.64 1.52 -0.41
CA ILE A 109 -13.84 0.91 0.66
C ILE A 109 -14.50 1.18 2.00
N ILE A 110 -14.46 0.21 2.92
CA ILE A 110 -15.09 0.30 4.23
C ILE A 110 -14.12 -0.14 5.33
N GLY A 111 -14.10 0.61 6.43
CA GLY A 111 -13.34 0.28 7.63
C GLY A 111 -14.25 -0.16 8.79
N ASP A 112 -13.66 -0.39 9.96
CA ASP A 112 -14.37 -0.88 11.16
C ASP A 112 -15.45 0.08 11.66
N ASN A 113 -15.38 1.37 11.31
CA ASN A 113 -16.39 2.38 11.65
C ASN A 113 -17.65 2.32 10.78
N ASN A 114 -17.71 1.39 9.80
CA ASN A 114 -18.77 1.25 8.81
C ASN A 114 -19.02 2.51 7.94
N ILE A 115 -18.05 3.41 7.84
CA ILE A 115 -18.10 4.52 6.90
C ILE A 115 -17.48 4.07 5.58
N GLU A 116 -18.25 4.22 4.50
CA GLU A 116 -17.78 3.90 3.14
C GLU A 116 -17.17 5.14 2.46
N TYR A 117 -16.04 4.94 1.78
CA TYR A 117 -15.37 5.95 0.97
C TYR A 117 -15.16 5.42 -0.43
N GLU A 118 -15.16 6.31 -1.43
CA GLU A 118 -14.81 5.99 -2.80
C GLU A 118 -13.34 6.28 -3.06
N ILE A 119 -12.60 5.30 -3.62
CA ILE A 119 -11.21 5.45 -4.02
C ILE A 119 -10.98 4.93 -5.45
N THR A 120 -10.02 5.52 -6.18
CA THR A 120 -9.66 5.06 -7.52
C THR A 120 -9.05 3.68 -7.52
N SER A 121 -9.38 2.88 -8.53
CA SER A 121 -8.93 1.49 -8.68
C SER A 121 -8.33 1.25 -10.06
N THR A 122 -7.03 0.98 -10.11
CA THR A 122 -6.27 0.74 -11.36
C THR A 122 -5.28 -0.41 -11.26
N HIS A 123 -5.47 -1.33 -10.30
CA HIS A 123 -4.55 -2.44 -10.03
C HIS A 123 -5.13 -3.79 -10.44
N HIS A 124 -4.29 -4.72 -10.86
CA HIS A 124 -4.63 -6.13 -11.09
C HIS A 124 -3.93 -7.08 -10.11
N GLN A 125 -3.05 -6.55 -9.28
CA GLN A 125 -2.46 -7.26 -8.16
C GLN A 125 -2.94 -6.65 -6.84
N MET A 126 -2.95 -7.44 -5.79
CA MET A 126 -3.47 -7.01 -4.48
C MET A 126 -2.56 -7.52 -3.37
N GLN A 127 -2.33 -6.70 -2.35
CA GLN A 127 -1.63 -7.12 -1.15
C GLN A 127 -2.38 -8.25 -0.42
N TYR A 128 -1.62 -9.19 0.14
CA TYR A 128 -2.15 -10.30 0.93
C TYR A 128 -1.40 -10.41 2.25
N PRO A 129 -1.84 -9.67 3.29
CA PRO A 129 -1.20 -9.68 4.61
C PRO A 129 -1.57 -10.89 5.46
N TYR A 130 -2.60 -11.63 5.12
CA TYR A 130 -3.24 -12.66 5.93
C TYR A 130 -2.36 -13.89 6.25
N ASN A 131 -1.16 -13.98 5.67
CA ASN A 131 -0.16 -14.97 6.04
C ASN A 131 0.82 -14.50 7.14
N LEU A 132 0.68 -13.27 7.60
CA LEU A 132 1.48 -12.70 8.69
C LEU A 132 0.87 -13.02 10.05
N ASN A 133 1.64 -12.78 11.13
CA ASN A 133 1.10 -12.83 12.48
C ASN A 133 0.10 -11.67 12.66
N GLU A 134 -1.03 -11.91 13.30
CA GLU A 134 -2.10 -10.92 13.50
C GLU A 134 -1.61 -9.67 14.29
N GLY A 135 -0.55 -9.80 15.09
CA GLY A 135 0.06 -8.67 15.79
C GLY A 135 1.03 -7.82 14.96
N ASP A 136 1.33 -8.19 13.70
CA ASP A 136 2.29 -7.48 12.84
C ASP A 136 1.61 -6.52 11.84
N TYR A 137 0.29 -6.58 11.69
CA TYR A 137 -0.47 -5.76 10.74
C TYR A 137 -1.91 -5.52 11.20
N HIS A 138 -2.53 -4.49 10.62
CA HIS A 138 -3.97 -4.21 10.75
C HIS A 138 -4.53 -3.83 9.39
N VAL A 139 -5.55 -4.55 8.92
CA VAL A 139 -6.33 -4.18 7.72
C VAL A 139 -7.33 -3.12 8.16
N LEU A 140 -7.06 -1.86 7.79
CA LEU A 140 -7.86 -0.70 8.19
C LEU A 140 -9.10 -0.54 7.32
N PHE A 141 -8.97 -0.88 6.01
CA PHE A 141 -10.07 -0.83 5.04
C PHE A 141 -9.98 -2.01 4.09
N THR A 142 -11.13 -2.57 3.78
CA THR A 142 -11.33 -3.54 2.68
C THR A 142 -12.25 -2.94 1.64
N THR A 143 -12.39 -3.57 0.47
CA THR A 143 -13.49 -3.24 -0.45
C THR A 143 -14.83 -3.39 0.25
N SER A 144 -15.80 -2.51 -0.05
CA SER A 144 -17.15 -2.57 0.55
C SER A 144 -17.95 -3.81 0.10
N CYS A 145 -17.53 -4.45 -1.00
CA CYS A 145 -18.01 -5.75 -1.47
C CYS A 145 -16.89 -6.48 -2.20
N LEU A 146 -16.90 -7.81 -2.21
CA LEU A 146 -15.90 -8.60 -2.96
C LEU A 146 -16.05 -8.34 -4.46
N ARG A 147 -15.04 -7.68 -5.04
CA ARG A 147 -15.05 -7.27 -6.45
C ARG A 147 -14.60 -8.39 -7.39
N SER A 148 -13.60 -9.16 -6.97
CA SER A 148 -13.00 -10.23 -7.81
C SER A 148 -13.89 -11.47 -7.95
N SER A 149 -15.04 -11.52 -7.28
CA SER A 149 -16.01 -12.64 -7.36
C SER A 149 -15.35 -14.02 -7.17
N GLY A 150 -14.31 -14.11 -6.32
CA GLY A 150 -13.54 -15.34 -6.10
C GLY A 150 -12.42 -15.61 -7.13
N CYS A 151 -12.24 -14.74 -8.13
CA CYS A 151 -11.20 -14.89 -9.15
C CYS A 151 -9.87 -14.28 -8.70
N TYR A 152 -9.12 -15.03 -7.88
CA TYR A 152 -7.80 -14.66 -7.38
C TYR A 152 -6.78 -15.68 -7.83
N GLU A 153 -5.72 -15.23 -8.49
CA GLU A 153 -4.73 -16.12 -9.10
C GLU A 153 -3.30 -15.76 -8.67
N GLY A 154 -2.48 -16.79 -8.51
CA GLY A 154 -1.07 -16.66 -8.14
C GLY A 154 -0.84 -16.31 -6.66
N GLY A 155 0.43 -16.19 -6.28
CA GLY A 155 0.83 -15.77 -4.93
C GLY A 155 0.87 -16.88 -3.87
N ASN A 156 0.36 -18.07 -4.15
CA ASN A 156 0.25 -19.15 -3.16
C ASN A 156 -0.51 -18.67 -1.89
N ILE A 157 -1.73 -18.20 -2.11
CA ILE A 157 -2.64 -17.59 -1.14
C ILE A 157 -3.78 -18.55 -0.79
N ASN A 158 -4.47 -18.29 0.32
CA ASN A 158 -5.73 -18.93 0.65
C ASN A 158 -6.90 -18.02 0.26
N ILE A 159 -7.66 -18.41 -0.75
CA ILE A 159 -8.80 -17.64 -1.30
C ILE A 159 -9.93 -17.51 -0.26
N GLU A 160 -10.22 -18.56 0.51
CA GLU A 160 -11.26 -18.52 1.54
C GLU A 160 -10.97 -17.44 2.60
N THR A 161 -9.69 -17.17 2.87
CA THR A 161 -9.31 -16.08 3.79
C THR A 161 -9.73 -14.73 3.24
N ILE A 162 -9.57 -14.47 1.93
CA ILE A 162 -10.02 -13.22 1.31
C ILE A 162 -11.54 -13.13 1.34
N ILE A 163 -12.23 -14.22 1.02
CA ILE A 163 -13.70 -14.25 1.03
C ILE A 163 -14.24 -13.90 2.43
N ASN A 164 -13.60 -14.38 3.48
CA ASN A 164 -14.05 -14.18 4.85
C ASN A 164 -13.58 -12.86 5.48
N LYS A 165 -12.39 -12.37 5.12
CA LYS A 165 -11.77 -11.17 5.73
C LYS A 165 -11.83 -9.92 4.84
N GLY A 166 -12.23 -10.06 3.57
CA GLY A 166 -12.29 -8.97 2.59
C GLY A 166 -11.02 -8.82 1.74
N GLU A 167 -11.12 -8.01 0.71
CA GLU A 167 -10.02 -7.59 -0.18
C GLU A 167 -9.33 -6.38 0.43
N PRO A 168 -8.04 -6.47 0.86
CA PRO A 168 -7.38 -5.40 1.60
C PRO A 168 -7.08 -4.20 0.71
N GLU A 169 -7.52 -3.02 1.13
CA GLU A 169 -7.29 -1.75 0.43
C GLU A 169 -6.33 -0.83 1.18
N ILE A 170 -6.47 -0.73 2.50
CA ILE A 170 -5.54 0.03 3.33
C ILE A 170 -5.08 -0.85 4.48
N VAL A 171 -3.76 -1.01 4.61
CA VAL A 171 -3.15 -1.85 5.65
C VAL A 171 -2.06 -1.07 6.36
N LEU A 172 -2.07 -1.10 7.67
CA LEU A 172 -1.00 -0.65 8.54
C LEU A 172 -0.15 -1.85 8.95
N TYR A 173 1.14 -1.86 8.60
CA TYR A 173 2.12 -2.81 9.10
C TYR A 173 2.93 -2.13 10.22
N HIS A 174 3.08 -2.85 11.35
CA HIS A 174 3.73 -2.31 12.55
C HIS A 174 4.58 -3.35 13.29
N LYS A 175 5.21 -4.22 12.51
CA LYS A 175 6.08 -5.28 13.03
C LYS A 175 7.24 -4.69 13.81
N GLU A 176 7.53 -5.30 14.99
CA GLU A 176 8.63 -4.88 15.84
C GLU A 176 9.98 -4.90 15.10
N GLY A 177 10.78 -3.84 15.30
CA GLY A 177 12.08 -3.66 14.65
C GLY A 177 12.01 -3.20 13.17
N MET A 178 10.81 -2.97 12.65
CA MET A 178 10.57 -2.45 11.29
C MET A 178 9.97 -1.04 11.36
N PRO A 179 10.16 -0.19 10.33
CA PRO A 179 9.41 1.07 10.25
C PRO A 179 7.92 0.76 10.13
N LYS A 180 7.06 1.63 10.71
CA LYS A 180 5.63 1.55 10.43
C LYS A 180 5.38 1.81 8.95
N CYS A 181 4.52 1.00 8.34
CA CYS A 181 4.23 1.09 6.92
C CYS A 181 2.71 1.26 6.71
N LEU A 182 2.30 2.37 6.13
CA LEU A 182 0.93 2.58 5.69
C LEU A 182 0.82 2.29 4.19
N ALA A 183 0.06 1.27 3.84
CA ALA A 183 -0.06 0.74 2.48
C ALA A 183 -1.46 1.01 1.93
N ILE A 184 -1.57 1.85 0.90
CA ILE A 184 -2.82 2.28 0.26
C ILE A 184 -2.84 1.69 -1.16
N GLN A 185 -3.79 0.80 -1.45
CA GLN A 185 -3.86 0.11 -2.73
C GLN A 185 -4.39 0.99 -3.85
N GLY A 186 -5.32 1.88 -3.57
CA GLY A 186 -5.84 2.86 -4.53
C GLY A 186 -4.89 4.03 -4.80
N HIS A 187 -5.35 4.98 -5.61
CA HIS A 187 -4.58 6.16 -6.05
C HIS A 187 -5.22 7.46 -5.55
N PRO A 188 -4.94 7.90 -4.32
CA PRO A 188 -5.50 9.14 -3.77
C PRO A 188 -5.06 10.40 -4.53
N GLU A 189 -3.91 10.37 -5.21
CA GLU A 189 -3.41 11.48 -6.04
C GLU A 189 -4.26 11.74 -7.29
N TYR A 190 -5.14 10.81 -7.66
CA TYR A 190 -6.12 10.99 -8.75
C TYR A 190 -7.48 11.47 -8.24
N MET A 191 -7.68 11.51 -6.93
CA MET A 191 -8.90 12.00 -6.32
C MET A 191 -8.91 13.54 -6.26
N ARG A 192 -10.10 14.13 -6.15
CA ARG A 192 -10.19 15.57 -5.90
C ARG A 192 -9.59 15.89 -4.53
N PRO A 193 -8.86 17.02 -4.36
CA PRO A 193 -8.21 17.37 -3.09
C PRO A 193 -9.15 17.47 -1.88
N ASN A 194 -10.45 17.74 -2.12
CA ASN A 194 -11.49 17.81 -1.10
C ASN A 194 -12.37 16.56 -1.04
N ALA A 195 -11.98 15.45 -1.68
CA ALA A 195 -12.72 14.21 -1.57
C ALA A 195 -12.67 13.67 -0.12
N PRO A 196 -13.78 13.12 0.41
CA PRO A 196 -13.80 12.59 1.80
C PRO A 196 -12.71 11.56 2.08
N VAL A 197 -12.37 10.72 1.09
CA VAL A 197 -11.28 9.74 1.22
C VAL A 197 -9.92 10.41 1.39
N VAL A 198 -9.65 11.54 0.70
CA VAL A 198 -8.39 12.28 0.84
C VAL A 198 -8.26 12.88 2.24
N GLU A 199 -9.34 13.38 2.81
CA GLU A 199 -9.35 13.88 4.19
C GLU A 199 -9.11 12.75 5.19
N MET A 200 -9.82 11.64 5.04
CA MET A 200 -9.65 10.44 5.86
C MET A 200 -8.20 9.94 5.80
N LEU A 201 -7.59 9.85 4.61
CA LEU A 201 -6.21 9.40 4.44
C LEU A 201 -5.19 10.35 5.09
N ASN A 202 -5.43 11.67 5.04
CA ASN A 202 -4.57 12.64 5.73
C ASN A 202 -4.63 12.46 7.24
N ASN A 203 -5.82 12.27 7.81
CA ASN A 203 -5.99 11.99 9.24
C ASN A 203 -5.26 10.71 9.63
N LEU A 204 -5.39 9.65 8.83
CA LEU A 204 -4.73 8.36 9.06
C LEU A 204 -3.19 8.48 8.99
N ILE A 205 -2.65 9.26 8.05
CA ILE A 205 -1.21 9.57 7.96
C ILE A 205 -0.76 10.31 9.22
N ASP A 206 -1.50 11.32 9.67
CA ASP A 206 -1.14 12.12 10.84
C ASP A 206 -1.21 11.29 12.13
N GLU A 207 -2.24 10.46 12.31
CA GLU A 207 -2.36 9.52 13.43
C GLU A 207 -1.20 8.52 13.44
N THR A 208 -0.85 7.96 12.28
CA THR A 208 0.26 7.01 12.16
C THR A 208 1.59 7.66 12.51
N LEU A 209 1.86 8.87 12.01
CA LEU A 209 3.08 9.63 12.34
C LEU A 209 3.16 9.97 13.83
N ASN A 210 2.04 10.37 14.44
CA ASN A 210 1.99 10.68 15.88
C ASN A 210 2.19 9.44 16.76
N SER A 211 1.89 8.24 16.24
CA SER A 211 2.09 6.97 16.93
C SER A 211 3.53 6.42 16.80
N ILE A 212 4.39 7.07 16.00
CA ILE A 212 5.81 6.73 15.89
C ILE A 212 6.54 7.45 17.05
N GLU A 213 7.19 6.66 17.91
CA GLU A 213 8.05 7.20 18.96
C GLU A 213 9.23 7.95 18.33
N LYS A 214 9.44 9.19 18.79
CA LYS A 214 10.52 10.06 18.32
C LYS A 214 11.78 9.91 19.15
#